data_686c54c39cf9e0564be1ac3e26358ebc
#
_entry.id   686c54c39cf9e0564be1ac3e26358ebc
#
_cell.length_a   1.000
_cell.length_b   1.000
_cell.length_c   1.000
_cell.angle_alpha   90.00
_cell.angle_beta   90.00
_cell.angle_gamma   90.00
#
_symmetry.space_group_name_H-M   'P 1'
#
loop_
_entity.id
_entity.type
_entity.pdbx_description
1 polymer ?
#
loop_
_entity_poly.entity_id
_entity_poly.type
_entity_poly.pdbx_seq_one_letter_code
_entity_poly.pdbx_strand_id
1 'polypeptide(L)'
;MYTSTKKLLSTREIVGYTLPRLHKGKSCYVDFWAYDPLTEGLKRKKFMLDHLKKGEREKIATVLITKISNLLMAGWNPFANNETSRSFTEWEVVVERYNDYTKAAEKKGILKNKTAVDYRSRMSGLLSYIEEANVRIKYVNQFDKILVVDFLDYILLDKERSPKTRNNYRTWLSTFAAWLVDRQYIQENFVEKIKMIKENEKFRDPMTPEHLRALGEYTKE
;
A
#
# COMPACT_ATOMS: atom_id res chain seq x y z
N MET A 1 27.95 5.35 -22.02
CA MET A 1 27.59 3.94 -21.87
C MET A 1 27.41 3.62 -20.38
N TYR A 2 26.14 3.67 -19.88
CA TYR A 2 25.78 3.35 -18.50
C TYR A 2 24.54 2.43 -18.51
N THR A 3 24.72 1.25 -19.05
CA THR A 3 23.60 0.32 -19.25
C THR A 3 23.72 -1.00 -18.48
N SER A 4 24.62 -1.13 -17.51
CA SER A 4 24.84 -2.46 -16.94
C SER A 4 24.43 -2.67 -15.49
N THR A 5 24.02 -1.64 -14.74
CA THR A 5 23.69 -1.83 -13.31
C THR A 5 22.19 -1.99 -13.04
N LYS A 6 21.34 -1.80 -14.04
CA LYS A 6 19.88 -1.95 -13.89
C LYS A 6 19.39 -3.40 -13.78
N LYS A 7 20.20 -4.37 -14.15
CA LYS A 7 19.78 -5.80 -14.25
C LYS A 7 19.99 -6.63 -12.98
N LEU A 8 20.81 -6.16 -12.02
CA LEU A 8 21.17 -6.94 -10.82
C LEU A 8 20.40 -6.56 -9.56
N LEU A 9 19.60 -5.50 -9.59
CA LEU A 9 18.80 -5.03 -8.47
C LEU A 9 17.34 -4.82 -8.89
N SER A 10 16.76 -5.76 -9.63
CA SER A 10 15.32 -5.79 -9.86
C SER A 10 14.59 -6.31 -8.63
N THR A 11 14.81 -5.69 -7.50
CA THR A 11 13.80 -5.69 -6.47
C THR A 11 12.73 -4.74 -6.99
N ARG A 12 11.63 -5.29 -7.48
CA ARG A 12 10.41 -4.58 -7.92
C ARG A 12 9.82 -3.64 -6.86
N GLU A 13 10.55 -3.42 -5.77
CA GLU A 13 10.08 -2.77 -4.55
C GLU A 13 10.51 -1.32 -4.40
N ILE A 14 11.44 -0.82 -5.23
CA ILE A 14 12.10 0.46 -4.96
C ILE A 14 12.15 1.32 -6.21
N VAL A 15 11.60 2.50 -6.05
CA VAL A 15 11.68 3.60 -7.01
C VAL A 15 13.13 3.91 -7.36
N GLY A 16 13.37 4.24 -8.61
CA GLY A 16 14.70 4.52 -9.14
C GLY A 16 15.56 5.40 -8.22
N TYR A 17 16.67 4.87 -7.80
CA TYR A 17 17.71 5.56 -7.05
C TYR A 17 19.07 5.09 -7.53
N THR A 18 20.12 5.86 -7.21
CA THR A 18 21.50 5.44 -7.38
C THR A 18 22.10 5.09 -6.03
N LEU A 19 23.02 4.13 -5.99
CA LEU A 19 23.76 3.85 -4.77
C LEU A 19 24.56 5.08 -4.32
N PRO A 20 24.60 5.37 -2.99
CA PRO A 20 25.39 6.46 -2.45
C PRO A 20 26.89 6.30 -2.75
N ARG A 21 27.56 7.42 -3.07
CA ARG A 21 28.98 7.44 -3.38
C ARG A 21 29.69 8.55 -2.61
N LEU A 22 30.92 8.27 -2.17
CA LEU A 22 31.80 9.26 -1.58
C LEU A 22 32.54 10.03 -2.67
N HIS A 23 32.46 11.33 -2.62
CA HIS A 23 33.27 12.26 -3.41
C HIS A 23 34.36 12.90 -2.56
N LYS A 24 35.60 12.85 -3.07
CA LYS A 24 36.79 13.44 -2.44
C LYS A 24 37.34 14.50 -3.41
N GLY A 25 37.50 15.74 -2.94
CA GLY A 25 38.02 16.83 -3.77
C GLY A 25 38.12 18.12 -2.96
N LYS A 26 37.82 19.24 -3.56
CA LYS A 26 37.69 20.54 -2.85
C LYS A 26 36.66 20.42 -1.71
N SER A 27 35.60 19.67 -1.93
CA SER A 27 34.58 19.33 -0.94
C SER A 27 34.48 17.82 -0.82
N CYS A 28 34.29 17.34 0.41
CA CYS A 28 34.05 15.94 0.71
C CYS A 28 32.58 15.72 1.06
N TYR A 29 31.92 14.86 0.31
CA TYR A 29 30.49 14.58 0.52
C TYR A 29 30.10 13.19 0.03
N VAL A 30 29.00 12.68 0.57
CA VAL A 30 28.29 11.51 0.03
C VAL A 30 27.08 11.99 -0.74
N ASP A 31 26.87 11.50 -1.94
CA ASP A 31 25.69 11.80 -2.73
C ASP A 31 25.04 10.57 -3.35
N PHE A 32 23.79 10.72 -3.70
CA PHE A 32 22.98 9.79 -4.48
C PHE A 32 21.82 10.53 -5.12
N TRP A 33 21.19 9.89 -6.07
CA TRP A 33 19.97 10.34 -6.70
C TRP A 33 18.81 9.49 -6.20
N ALA A 34 17.67 10.09 -5.94
CA ALA A 34 16.43 9.39 -5.63
C ALA A 34 15.26 10.08 -6.33
N TYR A 35 14.20 9.36 -6.57
CA TYR A 35 13.00 9.89 -7.20
C TYR A 35 12.37 10.97 -6.31
N ASP A 36 12.09 12.13 -6.91
CA ASP A 36 11.34 13.22 -6.26
C ASP A 36 9.92 13.22 -6.84
N PRO A 37 8.89 12.89 -6.02
CA PRO A 37 7.52 12.83 -6.48
C PRO A 37 6.96 14.19 -6.94
N LEU A 38 7.54 15.31 -6.47
CA LEU A 38 7.12 16.66 -6.89
C LEU A 38 7.58 17.02 -8.31
N THR A 39 8.75 16.52 -8.70
CA THR A 39 9.33 16.81 -10.03
C THR A 39 9.20 15.63 -10.99
N GLU A 40 8.62 14.51 -10.53
CA GLU A 40 8.50 13.25 -11.27
C GLU A 40 9.82 12.76 -11.89
N GLY A 41 10.94 13.06 -11.23
CA GLY A 41 12.27 12.77 -11.73
C GLY A 41 13.28 12.43 -10.64
N LEU A 42 14.48 12.02 -11.07
CA LEU A 42 15.58 11.79 -10.15
C LEU A 42 16.20 13.11 -9.69
N LYS A 43 16.24 13.32 -8.38
CA LYS A 43 16.85 14.49 -7.75
C LYS A 43 18.02 14.07 -6.89
N ARG A 44 19.07 14.89 -6.91
CA ARG A 44 20.31 14.62 -6.17
C ARG A 44 20.20 15.04 -4.71
N LYS A 45 20.61 14.15 -3.79
CA LYS A 45 20.81 14.48 -2.38
C LYS A 45 22.27 14.41 -2.03
N LYS A 46 22.77 15.41 -1.29
CA LYS A 46 24.17 15.48 -0.82
C LYS A 46 24.22 15.57 0.70
N PHE A 47 25.20 14.89 1.29
CA PHE A 47 25.55 15.00 2.71
C PHE A 47 27.00 15.46 2.80
N MET A 48 27.21 16.73 3.19
CA MET A 48 28.53 17.32 3.29
C MET A 48 29.28 16.78 4.50
N LEU A 49 30.57 16.45 4.32
CA LEU A 49 31.45 15.93 5.34
C LEU A 49 32.63 16.86 5.65
N ASP A 50 32.63 18.08 5.08
CA ASP A 50 33.71 19.05 5.24
C ASP A 50 33.89 19.55 6.68
N HIS A 51 32.81 19.51 7.47
CA HIS A 51 32.80 19.86 8.88
C HIS A 51 33.53 18.83 9.77
N LEU A 52 33.86 17.65 9.25
CA LEU A 52 34.55 16.61 9.97
C LEU A 52 36.08 16.69 9.76
N LYS A 53 36.86 16.17 10.73
CA LYS A 53 38.31 16.04 10.61
C LYS A 53 38.67 15.07 9.47
N LYS A 54 39.75 15.40 8.72
CA LYS A 54 40.15 14.62 7.53
C LYS A 54 40.24 13.11 7.78
N GLY A 55 40.81 12.69 8.91
CA GLY A 55 40.97 11.27 9.25
C GLY A 55 39.68 10.51 9.59
N GLU A 56 38.56 11.23 9.87
CA GLU A 56 37.27 10.63 10.24
C GLU A 56 36.31 10.54 9.06
N ARG A 57 36.53 11.36 8.03
CA ARG A 57 35.61 11.51 6.87
C ARG A 57 35.31 10.20 6.18
N GLU A 58 36.32 9.36 5.97
CA GLU A 58 36.16 8.06 5.29
C GLU A 58 35.37 7.06 6.13
N LYS A 59 35.68 6.98 7.41
CA LYS A 59 34.96 6.09 8.34
C LYS A 59 33.49 6.45 8.41
N ILE A 60 33.22 7.75 8.59
CA ILE A 60 31.84 8.26 8.67
C ILE A 60 31.13 8.12 7.32
N ALA A 61 31.82 8.36 6.20
CA ALA A 61 31.27 8.15 4.87
C ALA A 61 30.87 6.70 4.64
N THR A 62 31.69 5.72 5.05
CA THR A 62 31.36 4.29 4.91
C THR A 62 30.11 3.93 5.70
N VAL A 63 30.03 4.37 6.97
CA VAL A 63 28.85 4.15 7.81
C VAL A 63 27.59 4.81 7.19
N LEU A 64 27.74 6.05 6.71
CA LEU A 64 26.64 6.80 6.08
C LEU A 64 26.17 6.13 4.79
N ILE A 65 27.07 5.69 3.93
CA ILE A 65 26.76 4.95 2.69
C ILE A 65 25.99 3.68 3.01
N THR A 66 26.47 2.87 3.95
CA THR A 66 25.78 1.63 4.37
C THR A 66 24.38 1.92 4.91
N LYS A 67 24.27 2.93 5.78
CA LYS A 67 22.97 3.33 6.35
C LYS A 67 22.00 3.80 5.26
N ILE A 68 22.43 4.69 4.37
CA ILE A 68 21.59 5.21 3.29
C ILE A 68 21.22 4.10 2.31
N SER A 69 22.16 3.21 1.95
CA SER A 69 21.88 2.07 1.07
C SER A 69 20.79 1.18 1.67
N ASN A 70 20.88 0.84 2.96
CA ASN A 70 19.88 0.04 3.65
C ASN A 70 18.52 0.74 3.70
N LEU A 71 18.49 2.06 3.94
CA LEU A 71 17.25 2.85 3.93
C LEU A 71 16.61 2.88 2.54
N LEU A 72 17.41 3.12 1.49
CA LEU A 72 16.93 3.12 0.11
C LEU A 72 16.40 1.74 -0.31
N MET A 73 17.10 0.66 0.07
CA MET A 73 16.63 -0.71 -0.15
C MET A 73 15.34 -1.03 0.62
N ALA A 74 15.14 -0.39 1.76
CA ALA A 74 13.89 -0.50 2.54
C ALA A 74 12.75 0.38 1.99
N GLY A 75 12.98 1.16 0.91
CA GLY A 75 11.96 2.01 0.29
C GLY A 75 11.89 3.44 0.84
N TRP A 76 12.89 3.85 1.67
CA TRP A 76 12.96 5.25 2.11
C TRP A 76 13.29 6.19 0.96
N ASN A 77 12.59 7.33 0.93
CA ASN A 77 12.82 8.41 -0.03
C ASN A 77 13.14 9.73 0.67
N PRO A 78 14.32 10.36 0.38
CA PRO A 78 14.75 11.59 1.07
C PRO A 78 13.97 12.85 0.66
N PHE A 79 13.12 12.77 -0.37
CA PHE A 79 12.31 13.88 -0.88
C PHE A 79 10.83 13.76 -0.51
N ALA A 80 10.42 12.65 0.10
CA ALA A 80 9.10 12.48 0.64
C ALA A 80 9.03 13.05 2.05
N ASN A 81 8.38 14.19 2.21
CA ASN A 81 8.11 14.77 3.51
C ASN A 81 7.00 13.94 4.20
N ASN A 82 7.27 13.47 5.42
CA ASN A 82 6.34 12.70 6.25
C ASN A 82 5.99 11.30 5.73
N GLU A 83 6.83 10.68 4.92
CA GLU A 83 6.62 9.34 4.43
C GLU A 83 7.33 8.30 5.32
N THR A 84 6.81 7.08 5.30
CA THR A 84 7.45 5.94 5.96
C THR A 84 8.62 5.41 5.14
N SER A 85 9.39 4.50 5.72
CA SER A 85 10.53 3.89 5.03
C SER A 85 10.16 3.11 3.76
N ARG A 86 8.86 2.74 3.60
CA ARG A 86 8.35 1.91 2.50
C ARG A 86 7.26 2.58 1.66
N SER A 87 7.03 3.87 1.82
CA SER A 87 5.97 4.61 1.12
C SER A 87 6.08 4.54 -0.41
N PHE A 88 7.29 4.36 -0.94
CA PHE A 88 7.58 4.24 -2.37
C PHE A 88 7.78 2.79 -2.83
N THR A 89 7.24 1.82 -2.09
CA THR A 89 7.12 0.45 -2.62
C THR A 89 6.09 0.46 -3.76
N GLU A 90 6.39 -0.25 -4.86
CA GLU A 90 5.45 -0.38 -5.98
C GLU A 90 4.12 -0.99 -5.51
N TRP A 91 3.02 -0.42 -5.99
CA TRP A 91 1.67 -0.82 -5.61
C TRP A 91 1.40 -2.31 -5.88
N GLU A 92 1.80 -2.79 -7.05
CA GLU A 92 1.63 -4.19 -7.45
C GLU A 92 2.30 -5.17 -6.47
N VAL A 93 3.51 -4.84 -6.02
CA VAL A 93 4.25 -5.64 -5.03
C VAL A 93 3.53 -5.67 -3.69
N VAL A 94 2.98 -4.54 -3.26
CA VAL A 94 2.23 -4.47 -1.99
C VAL A 94 0.95 -5.30 -2.08
N VAL A 95 0.23 -5.24 -3.20
CA VAL A 95 -0.97 -6.05 -3.45
C VAL A 95 -0.62 -7.54 -3.45
N GLU A 96 0.45 -7.96 -4.12
CA GLU A 96 0.92 -9.34 -4.14
C GLU A 96 1.23 -9.83 -2.71
N ARG A 97 1.98 -9.06 -1.93
CA ARG A 97 2.30 -9.38 -0.54
C ARG A 97 1.08 -9.47 0.37
N TYR A 98 0.08 -8.62 0.17
CA TYR A 98 -1.16 -8.72 0.92
C TYR A 98 -1.95 -9.97 0.56
N ASN A 99 -2.01 -10.33 -0.72
CA ASN A 99 -2.64 -11.56 -1.16
C ASN A 99 -1.94 -12.80 -0.60
N ASP A 100 -0.62 -12.82 -0.59
CA ASP A 100 0.16 -13.92 0.00
C ASP A 100 -0.01 -14.00 1.51
N TYR A 101 -0.05 -12.85 2.19
CA TYR A 101 -0.39 -12.81 3.62
C TYR A 101 -1.77 -13.39 3.90
N THR A 102 -2.79 -13.03 3.13
CA THR A 102 -4.16 -13.55 3.32
C THR A 102 -4.25 -15.05 3.08
N LYS A 103 -3.55 -15.59 2.07
CA LYS A 103 -3.43 -17.02 1.81
C LYS A 103 -2.71 -17.76 2.95
N ALA A 104 -1.59 -17.21 3.43
CA ALA A 104 -0.83 -17.79 4.53
C ALA A 104 -1.62 -17.77 5.85
N ALA A 105 -2.34 -16.67 6.13
CA ALA A 105 -3.19 -16.54 7.30
C ALA A 105 -4.39 -17.52 7.27
N GLU A 106 -4.98 -17.74 6.09
CA GLU A 106 -6.00 -18.75 5.86
C GLU A 106 -5.45 -20.16 6.16
N LYS A 107 -4.30 -20.52 5.57
CA LYS A 107 -3.66 -21.83 5.76
C LYS A 107 -3.30 -22.12 7.22
N LYS A 108 -2.95 -21.07 7.99
CA LYS A 108 -2.65 -21.17 9.42
C LYS A 108 -3.89 -21.10 10.33
N GLY A 109 -5.09 -20.97 9.77
CA GLY A 109 -6.33 -20.85 10.55
C GLY A 109 -6.51 -19.49 11.27
N ILE A 110 -5.65 -18.48 10.99
CA ILE A 110 -5.77 -17.13 11.52
C ILE A 110 -6.97 -16.40 10.90
N LEU A 111 -7.20 -16.62 9.61
CA LEU A 111 -8.38 -16.16 8.90
C LEU A 111 -9.25 -17.34 8.52
N LYS A 112 -10.57 -17.20 8.72
CA LYS A 112 -11.54 -18.16 8.20
C LYS A 112 -11.52 -18.11 6.67
N ASN A 113 -11.71 -19.27 6.01
CA ASN A 113 -11.72 -19.38 4.55
C ASN A 113 -12.63 -18.33 3.90
N LYS A 114 -13.88 -18.18 4.37
CA LYS A 114 -14.82 -17.18 3.86
C LYS A 114 -14.26 -15.75 3.93
N THR A 115 -13.64 -15.38 5.05
CA THR A 115 -13.03 -14.04 5.23
C THR A 115 -11.87 -13.82 4.27
N ALA A 116 -11.02 -14.83 4.08
CA ALA A 116 -9.89 -14.74 3.15
C ALA A 116 -10.35 -14.60 1.68
N VAL A 117 -11.39 -15.36 1.29
CA VAL A 117 -12.03 -15.23 -0.04
C VAL A 117 -12.62 -13.84 -0.22
N ASP A 118 -13.36 -13.33 0.79
CA ASP A 118 -13.95 -11.99 0.76
C ASP A 118 -12.88 -10.90 0.62
N TYR A 119 -11.75 -11.03 1.30
CA TYR A 119 -10.66 -10.05 1.22
C TYR A 119 -10.02 -10.03 -0.17
N ARG A 120 -9.75 -11.20 -0.75
CA ARG A 120 -9.22 -11.30 -2.12
C ARG A 120 -10.21 -10.75 -3.15
N SER A 121 -11.49 -11.06 -3.01
CA SER A 121 -12.54 -10.55 -3.89
C SER A 121 -12.64 -9.02 -3.83
N ARG A 122 -12.56 -8.42 -2.64
CA ARG A 122 -12.59 -6.96 -2.48
C ARG A 122 -11.33 -6.28 -3.02
N MET A 123 -10.17 -6.92 -2.86
CA MET A 123 -8.93 -6.45 -3.49
C MET A 123 -9.07 -6.45 -5.02
N SER A 124 -9.60 -7.54 -5.59
CA SER A 124 -9.89 -7.60 -7.03
C SER A 124 -10.84 -6.48 -7.47
N GLY A 125 -11.89 -6.18 -6.68
CA GLY A 125 -12.80 -5.07 -6.95
C GLY A 125 -12.12 -3.69 -6.94
N LEU A 126 -11.18 -3.46 -6.02
CA LEU A 126 -10.39 -2.23 -5.99
C LEU A 126 -9.47 -2.11 -7.21
N LEU A 127 -8.81 -3.21 -7.60
CA LEU A 127 -7.94 -3.23 -8.78
C LEU A 127 -8.74 -2.99 -10.08
N SER A 128 -9.92 -3.59 -10.20
CA SER A 128 -10.81 -3.34 -11.35
C SER A 128 -11.25 -1.87 -11.42
N TYR A 129 -11.56 -1.26 -10.27
CA TYR A 129 -11.86 0.17 -10.23
C TYR A 129 -10.68 1.04 -10.70
N ILE A 130 -9.46 0.75 -10.21
CA ILE A 130 -8.25 1.48 -10.58
C ILE A 130 -8.04 1.41 -12.11
N GLU A 131 -8.29 0.25 -12.72
CA GLU A 131 -8.19 0.05 -14.16
C GLU A 131 -9.32 0.77 -14.91
N GLU A 132 -10.59 0.57 -14.53
CA GLU A 132 -11.77 1.17 -15.18
C GLU A 132 -11.75 2.70 -15.12
N ALA A 133 -11.36 3.27 -13.98
CA ALA A 133 -11.28 4.71 -13.77
C ALA A 133 -9.95 5.32 -14.28
N ASN A 134 -9.06 4.50 -14.87
CA ASN A 134 -7.73 4.90 -15.36
C ASN A 134 -6.91 5.66 -14.30
N VAL A 135 -7.01 5.22 -13.04
CA VAL A 135 -6.26 5.82 -11.93
C VAL A 135 -4.80 5.38 -12.01
N ARG A 136 -3.89 6.35 -12.06
CA ARG A 136 -2.46 6.08 -12.07
C ARG A 136 -1.95 5.93 -10.64
N ILE A 137 -1.86 4.69 -10.17
CA ILE A 137 -1.21 4.35 -8.91
C ILE A 137 0.03 3.50 -9.19
N LYS A 138 1.20 4.05 -8.90
CA LYS A 138 2.48 3.38 -9.07
C LYS A 138 3.08 2.93 -7.75
N TYR A 139 2.90 3.72 -6.70
CA TYR A 139 3.47 3.51 -5.38
C TYR A 139 2.41 3.52 -4.30
N VAL A 140 2.69 2.84 -3.19
CA VAL A 140 1.72 2.69 -2.10
C VAL A 140 1.33 4.01 -1.44
N ASN A 141 2.20 5.04 -1.47
CA ASN A 141 1.87 6.38 -0.95
C ASN A 141 0.74 7.08 -1.71
N GLN A 142 0.43 6.61 -2.93
CA GLN A 142 -0.71 7.11 -3.71
C GLN A 142 -2.04 6.43 -3.32
N PHE A 143 -1.98 5.39 -2.46
CA PHE A 143 -3.15 4.85 -1.79
C PHE A 143 -3.53 5.79 -0.64
N ASP A 144 -4.33 6.78 -0.93
CA ASP A 144 -4.71 7.86 -0.04
C ASP A 144 -6.22 7.89 0.25
N LYS A 145 -6.63 8.89 1.03
CA LYS A 145 -8.04 9.06 1.40
C LYS A 145 -8.92 9.40 0.19
N ILE A 146 -8.39 10.13 -0.79
CA ILE A 146 -9.14 10.54 -1.99
C ILE A 146 -9.49 9.31 -2.79
N LEU A 147 -8.49 8.50 -3.14
CA LEU A 147 -8.69 7.24 -3.86
C LEU A 147 -9.72 6.32 -3.18
N VAL A 148 -9.64 6.20 -1.85
CA VAL A 148 -10.57 5.35 -1.10
C VAL A 148 -11.99 5.90 -1.09
N VAL A 149 -12.16 7.21 -0.97
CA VAL A 149 -13.50 7.83 -1.04
C VAL A 149 -14.10 7.65 -2.42
N ASP A 150 -13.35 7.95 -3.48
CA ASP A 150 -13.80 7.81 -4.86
C ASP A 150 -14.19 6.36 -5.18
N PHE A 151 -13.40 5.39 -4.71
CA PHE A 151 -13.75 3.98 -4.85
C PHE A 151 -15.04 3.59 -4.10
N LEU A 152 -15.23 4.10 -2.88
CA LEU A 152 -16.44 3.82 -2.11
C LEU A 152 -17.68 4.46 -2.75
N ASP A 153 -17.54 5.63 -3.35
CA ASP A 153 -18.60 6.30 -4.08
C ASP A 153 -18.90 5.57 -5.40
N TYR A 154 -17.90 5.10 -6.12
CA TYR A 154 -18.09 4.22 -7.27
C TYR A 154 -18.87 2.94 -6.93
N ILE A 155 -18.58 2.28 -5.81
CA ILE A 155 -19.34 1.10 -5.36
C ILE A 155 -20.81 1.45 -5.10
N LEU A 156 -21.07 2.61 -4.50
CA LEU A 156 -22.41 3.03 -4.10
C LEU A 156 -23.22 3.57 -5.28
N LEU A 157 -22.62 4.46 -6.08
CA LEU A 157 -23.31 5.26 -7.10
C LEU A 157 -23.22 4.61 -8.48
N ASP A 158 -22.02 4.26 -8.95
CA ASP A 158 -21.83 3.73 -10.31
C ASP A 158 -22.18 2.24 -10.40
N LYS A 159 -21.82 1.45 -9.40
CA LYS A 159 -22.20 0.03 -9.33
C LYS A 159 -23.54 -0.20 -8.62
N GLU A 160 -24.22 0.84 -8.18
CA GLU A 160 -25.54 0.81 -7.52
C GLU A 160 -25.65 -0.22 -6.39
N ARG A 161 -24.54 -0.41 -5.64
CA ARG A 161 -24.53 -1.37 -4.52
C ARG A 161 -25.17 -0.78 -3.28
N SER A 162 -25.69 -1.64 -2.41
CA SER A 162 -26.33 -1.21 -1.16
C SER A 162 -25.37 -0.48 -0.22
N PRO A 163 -25.89 0.43 0.66
CA PRO A 163 -25.12 1.05 1.72
C PRO A 163 -24.34 0.04 2.57
N LYS A 164 -24.91 -1.12 2.84
CA LYS A 164 -24.27 -2.22 3.55
C LYS A 164 -23.03 -2.75 2.80
N THR A 165 -23.14 -2.92 1.49
CA THR A 165 -22.01 -3.36 0.65
C THR A 165 -20.88 -2.34 0.69
N ARG A 166 -21.19 -1.05 0.51
CA ARG A 166 -20.21 0.05 0.62
C ARG A 166 -19.51 0.06 2.00
N ASN A 167 -20.27 -0.08 3.09
CA ASN A 167 -19.73 -0.15 4.45
C ASN A 167 -18.83 -1.38 4.65
N ASN A 168 -19.17 -2.52 4.06
CA ASN A 168 -18.34 -3.73 4.08
C ASN A 168 -17.00 -3.51 3.36
N TYR A 169 -17.00 -2.79 2.21
CA TYR A 169 -15.76 -2.40 1.53
C TYR A 169 -14.93 -1.45 2.40
N ARG A 170 -15.55 -0.44 3.02
CA ARG A 170 -14.87 0.48 3.94
C ARG A 170 -14.23 -0.27 5.13
N THR A 171 -14.91 -1.25 5.71
CA THR A 171 -14.38 -2.05 6.82
C THR A 171 -13.17 -2.88 6.38
N TRP A 172 -13.24 -3.52 5.21
CA TRP A 172 -12.10 -4.24 4.65
C TRP A 172 -10.94 -3.30 4.33
N LEU A 173 -11.20 -2.12 3.72
CA LEU A 173 -10.16 -1.12 3.44
C LEU A 173 -9.46 -0.64 4.71
N SER A 174 -10.21 -0.50 5.83
CA SER A 174 -9.61 -0.19 7.12
C SER A 174 -8.68 -1.31 7.62
N THR A 175 -9.07 -2.58 7.43
CA THR A 175 -8.21 -3.72 7.76
C THR A 175 -6.95 -3.76 6.87
N PHE A 176 -7.11 -3.47 5.58
CA PHE A 176 -5.98 -3.38 4.66
C PHE A 176 -5.04 -2.22 5.02
N ALA A 177 -5.60 -1.03 5.31
CA ALA A 177 -4.81 0.13 5.74
C ALA A 177 -4.07 -0.14 7.08
N ALA A 178 -4.69 -0.83 8.05
CA ALA A 178 -4.02 -1.26 9.27
C ALA A 178 -2.83 -2.19 8.96
N TRP A 179 -3.01 -3.16 8.05
CA TRP A 179 -1.93 -4.03 7.60
C TRP A 179 -0.78 -3.26 6.92
N LEU A 180 -1.10 -2.18 6.18
CA LEU A 180 -0.10 -1.29 5.59
C LEU A 180 0.67 -0.50 6.66
N VAL A 181 -0.02 0.00 7.69
CA VAL A 181 0.60 0.72 8.83
C VAL A 181 1.57 -0.19 9.58
N ASP A 182 1.15 -1.41 9.94
CA ASP A 182 1.97 -2.39 10.66
C ASP A 182 3.29 -2.69 9.94
N ARG A 183 3.31 -2.57 8.62
CA ARG A 183 4.48 -2.82 7.77
C ARG A 183 5.20 -1.56 7.30
N GLN A 184 4.79 -0.42 7.85
CA GLN A 184 5.38 0.89 7.54
C GLN A 184 5.29 1.26 6.04
N TYR A 185 4.22 0.86 5.36
CA TYR A 185 3.91 1.32 4.01
C TYR A 185 3.23 2.70 4.03
N ILE A 186 2.35 2.93 5.02
CA ILE A 186 1.69 4.21 5.30
C ILE A 186 1.84 4.55 6.78
N GLN A 187 1.69 5.82 7.14
CA GLN A 187 1.89 6.30 8.52
C GLN A 187 0.71 6.02 9.43
N GLU A 188 -0.51 6.21 8.92
CA GLU A 188 -1.74 6.09 9.70
C GLU A 188 -2.85 5.41 8.91
N ASN A 189 -3.79 4.82 9.61
CA ASN A 189 -5.01 4.28 9.02
C ASN A 189 -6.03 5.40 8.80
N PHE A 190 -5.86 6.14 7.71
CA PHE A 190 -6.78 7.23 7.35
C PHE A 190 -8.20 6.76 7.03
N VAL A 191 -8.41 5.47 6.73
CA VAL A 191 -9.73 4.91 6.42
C VAL A 191 -10.65 4.93 7.63
N GLU A 192 -10.11 4.88 8.85
CA GLU A 192 -10.91 4.99 10.08
C GLU A 192 -11.64 6.34 10.18
N LYS A 193 -11.07 7.39 9.59
CA LYS A 193 -11.67 8.73 9.54
C LYS A 193 -12.79 8.86 8.52
N ILE A 194 -13.02 7.83 7.67
CA ILE A 194 -14.11 7.81 6.68
C ILE A 194 -15.37 7.27 7.36
N LYS A 195 -16.42 8.06 7.37
CA LYS A 195 -17.68 7.69 8.02
C LYS A 195 -18.40 6.55 7.28
N MET A 196 -19.01 5.66 8.04
CA MET A 196 -20.01 4.74 7.52
C MET A 196 -21.29 5.50 7.16
N ILE A 197 -22.00 5.03 6.15
CA ILE A 197 -23.31 5.57 5.78
C ILE A 197 -24.41 4.74 6.44
N LYS A 198 -25.57 5.39 6.64
CA LYS A 198 -26.72 4.72 7.25
C LYS A 198 -27.18 3.57 6.37
N GLU A 199 -27.34 2.41 6.95
CA GLU A 199 -27.89 1.24 6.27
C GLU A 199 -29.41 1.27 6.38
N ASN A 200 -30.12 0.95 5.30
CA ASN A 200 -31.55 0.72 5.37
C ASN A 200 -31.77 -0.65 6.03
N GLU A 201 -32.48 -0.66 7.12
CA GLU A 201 -32.96 -1.90 7.73
C GLU A 201 -33.89 -2.59 6.73
N LYS A 202 -33.45 -3.71 6.18
CA LYS A 202 -34.38 -4.61 5.49
C LYS A 202 -35.09 -5.40 6.57
N PHE A 203 -36.30 -5.02 6.90
CA PHE A 203 -37.21 -5.92 7.61
C PHE A 203 -37.35 -7.17 6.77
N ARG A 204 -36.86 -8.27 7.27
CA ARG A 204 -37.26 -9.59 6.76
C ARG A 204 -38.56 -9.91 7.45
N ASP A 205 -39.65 -9.91 6.71
CA ASP A 205 -40.90 -10.44 7.27
C ASP A 205 -40.61 -11.87 7.76
N PRO A 206 -40.87 -12.14 9.04
CA PRO A 206 -40.71 -13.49 9.54
C PRO A 206 -41.65 -14.40 8.71
N MET A 207 -41.20 -15.59 8.41
CA MET A 207 -42.02 -16.60 7.74
C MET A 207 -43.30 -16.80 8.53
N THR A 208 -44.45 -16.60 7.90
CA THR A 208 -45.73 -16.84 8.56
C THR A 208 -45.86 -18.34 8.90
N PRO A 209 -46.63 -18.69 9.94
CA PRO A 209 -46.87 -20.11 10.27
C PRO A 209 -47.41 -20.92 9.05
N GLU A 210 -48.13 -20.28 8.13
CA GLU A 210 -48.62 -20.88 6.90
C GLU A 210 -47.50 -21.23 5.92
N HIS A 211 -46.51 -20.31 5.76
CA HIS A 211 -45.33 -20.59 4.95
C HIS A 211 -44.46 -21.69 5.52
N LEU A 212 -44.37 -21.81 6.87
CA LEU A 212 -43.67 -22.89 7.51
C LEU A 212 -44.37 -24.26 7.33
N ARG A 213 -45.73 -24.29 7.35
CA ARG A 213 -46.49 -25.51 7.05
C ARG A 213 -46.32 -25.96 5.60
N ALA A 214 -46.45 -25.03 4.63
CA ALA A 214 -46.25 -25.33 3.23
C ALA A 214 -44.84 -25.91 2.94
N LEU A 215 -43.79 -25.34 3.57
CA LEU A 215 -42.42 -25.89 3.48
C LEU A 215 -42.29 -27.27 4.11
N GLY A 216 -42.98 -27.54 5.24
CA GLY A 216 -42.98 -28.84 5.89
C GLY A 216 -43.71 -29.92 5.10
N GLU A 217 -44.68 -29.56 4.26
CA GLU A 217 -45.34 -30.50 3.33
C GLU A 217 -44.46 -30.79 2.13
N TYR A 218 -43.74 -29.79 1.59
CA TYR A 218 -42.82 -29.96 0.45
C TYR A 218 -41.57 -30.81 0.75
N THR A 219 -41.20 -30.94 2.02
CA THR A 219 -40.02 -31.76 2.45
C THR A 219 -40.42 -33.19 2.83
N LYS A 220 -41.71 -33.56 2.71
CA LYS A 220 -42.19 -34.92 3.00
C LYS A 220 -42.43 -35.77 1.74
N GLU A 221 -42.27 -35.20 0.56
CA GLU A 221 -42.19 -35.89 -0.74
C GLU A 221 -40.68 -36.13 -1.10
#